data_fe9ec0d6db16ed05b82e9f2aa47f1d9e
#
_entry.id   fe9ec0d6db16ed05b82e9f2aa47f1d9e
#
_cell.length_a   1.000
_cell.length_b   1.000
_cell.length_c   1.000
_cell.angle_alpha   90.00
_cell.angle_beta   90.00
_cell.angle_gamma   90.00
#
_symmetry.space_group_name_H-M   'P 1'
#
loop_
_entity.id
_entity.type
_entity.pdbx_description
1 polymer ?
#
loop_
_entity_poly.entity_id
_entity_poly.type
_entity_poly.pdbx_seq_one_letter_code
_entity_poly.pdbx_strand_id
1 'polypeptide(L)'
;PDVKCSVLDLDHVVAKAPSGTDVQYIAGDMFESVPPANAMFFKWVLHDWSHEECVKILKNCKKAIPPKEEGGKVIIIDIVIGEESSNLKHKETQALFDLYIMLVNGIERDEQEWKKIFFEAGFSDYKIFPVLGPRSIISVCP
;
A
#
# COMPACT_ATOMS: atom_id res chain seq x y z
N PRO A 1 -1.24 -20.24 -12.70
CA PRO A 1 -2.15 -19.21 -12.16
C PRO A 1 -2.42 -18.17 -13.25
N ASP A 2 -3.64 -17.63 -13.24
CA ASP A 2 -4.08 -16.64 -14.25
C ASP A 2 -3.53 -15.23 -13.98
N VAL A 3 -2.79 -15.05 -12.88
CA VAL A 3 -2.20 -13.78 -12.46
C VAL A 3 -0.69 -13.87 -12.53
N LYS A 4 -0.07 -12.94 -13.28
CA LYS A 4 1.39 -12.77 -13.30
C LYS A 4 1.78 -11.81 -12.17
N CYS A 5 2.67 -12.27 -11.30
CA CYS A 5 3.16 -11.48 -10.16
C CYS A 5 4.58 -11.00 -10.39
N SER A 6 4.85 -9.74 -10.05
CA SER A 6 6.21 -9.21 -9.95
C SER A 6 6.41 -8.48 -8.63
N VAL A 7 7.62 -8.47 -8.14
CA VAL A 7 8.04 -7.74 -6.94
C VAL A 7 9.08 -6.72 -7.36
N LEU A 8 8.81 -5.44 -7.07
CA LEU A 8 9.78 -4.36 -7.18
C LEU A 8 10.44 -4.17 -5.81
N ASP A 9 11.74 -4.20 -5.76
CA ASP A 9 12.51 -3.91 -4.56
C ASP A 9 13.92 -3.42 -4.94
N LEU A 10 14.67 -2.92 -3.96
CA LEU A 10 16.03 -2.42 -4.16
C LEU A 10 16.96 -3.53 -4.67
N ASP A 11 17.95 -3.15 -5.46
CA ASP A 11 18.87 -4.08 -6.14
C ASP A 11 19.50 -5.12 -5.18
N HIS A 12 19.95 -4.68 -4.01
CA HIS A 12 20.57 -5.56 -3.02
C HIS A 12 19.59 -6.55 -2.35
N VAL A 13 18.28 -6.27 -2.41
CA VAL A 13 17.21 -7.16 -1.94
C VAL A 13 16.88 -8.16 -3.03
N VAL A 14 16.68 -7.69 -4.27
CA VAL A 14 16.41 -8.54 -5.43
C VAL A 14 17.55 -9.53 -5.68
N ALA A 15 18.79 -9.13 -5.45
CA ALA A 15 19.96 -10.03 -5.57
C ALA A 15 19.90 -11.26 -4.61
N LYS A 16 19.07 -11.21 -3.56
CA LYS A 16 18.86 -12.31 -2.61
C LYS A 16 17.52 -13.02 -2.81
N ALA A 17 16.77 -12.63 -3.85
CA ALA A 17 15.45 -13.22 -4.11
C ALA A 17 15.57 -14.72 -4.43
N PRO A 18 14.58 -15.54 -4.04
CA PRO A 18 14.59 -16.97 -4.32
C PRO A 18 14.51 -17.21 -5.82
N SER A 19 15.30 -18.16 -6.31
CA SER A 19 15.23 -18.66 -7.69
C SER A 19 14.14 -19.74 -7.84
N GLY A 20 13.62 -19.92 -9.06
CA GLY A 20 12.69 -21.00 -9.38
C GLY A 20 11.25 -20.74 -8.91
N THR A 21 10.87 -19.49 -8.71
CA THR A 21 9.49 -19.07 -8.41
C THR A 21 8.81 -18.54 -9.68
N ASP A 22 7.47 -18.55 -9.71
CA ASP A 22 6.67 -17.93 -10.77
C ASP A 22 6.58 -16.39 -10.61
N VAL A 23 7.30 -15.81 -9.66
CA VAL A 23 7.34 -14.37 -9.39
C VAL A 23 8.54 -13.76 -10.08
N GLN A 24 8.32 -12.68 -10.84
CA GLN A 24 9.37 -11.88 -11.43
C GLN A 24 9.88 -10.85 -10.40
N TYR A 25 11.18 -10.87 -10.12
CA TYR A 25 11.82 -9.86 -9.26
C TYR A 25 12.46 -8.78 -10.13
N ILE A 26 12.15 -7.52 -9.84
CA ILE A 26 12.58 -6.35 -10.60
C ILE A 26 13.34 -5.43 -9.63
N ALA A 27 14.60 -5.14 -9.94
CA ALA A 27 15.39 -4.19 -9.17
C ALA A 27 14.99 -2.76 -9.53
N GLY A 28 14.75 -1.92 -8.53
CA GLY A 28 14.40 -0.52 -8.72
C GLY A 28 14.00 0.15 -7.41
N ASP A 29 13.71 1.44 -7.50
CA ASP A 29 13.27 2.26 -6.38
C ASP A 29 11.86 2.80 -6.65
N MET A 30 10.90 2.48 -5.76
CA MET A 30 9.51 2.93 -5.87
C MET A 30 9.37 4.46 -5.80
N PHE A 31 10.37 5.15 -5.25
CA PHE A 31 10.41 6.61 -5.22
C PHE A 31 10.82 7.22 -6.58
N GLU A 32 11.50 6.47 -7.43
CA GLU A 32 11.92 6.93 -8.75
C GLU A 32 10.90 6.52 -9.82
N SER A 33 10.60 5.24 -9.90
CA SER A 33 9.64 4.71 -10.86
C SER A 33 9.11 3.33 -10.47
N VAL A 34 7.92 3.01 -10.98
CA VAL A 34 7.29 1.71 -10.81
C VAL A 34 7.02 1.11 -12.19
N PRO A 35 7.36 -0.17 -12.44
CA PRO A 35 7.08 -0.83 -13.70
C PRO A 35 5.57 -0.90 -14.00
N PRO A 36 5.16 -0.86 -15.29
CA PRO A 36 3.75 -1.00 -15.65
C PRO A 36 3.14 -2.31 -15.17
N ALA A 37 1.94 -2.25 -14.59
CA ALA A 37 1.15 -3.41 -14.19
C ALA A 37 -0.34 -3.07 -14.16
N ASN A 38 -1.21 -4.09 -14.21
CA ASN A 38 -2.65 -3.89 -14.13
C ASN A 38 -3.11 -3.43 -12.73
N ALA A 39 -2.38 -3.83 -11.69
CA ALA A 39 -2.63 -3.40 -10.32
C ALA A 39 -1.33 -3.36 -9.51
N MET A 40 -1.29 -2.49 -8.51
CA MET A 40 -0.22 -2.44 -7.51
C MET A 40 -0.74 -2.98 -6.19
N PHE A 41 0.14 -3.63 -5.42
CA PHE A 41 -0.20 -4.22 -4.14
C PHE A 41 0.82 -3.81 -3.08
N PHE A 42 0.36 -3.23 -2.00
CA PHE A 42 1.16 -2.87 -0.82
C PHE A 42 0.59 -3.55 0.41
N LYS A 43 1.45 -4.13 1.22
CA LYS A 43 1.07 -4.67 2.53
C LYS A 43 2.17 -4.34 3.51
N TRP A 44 1.84 -3.57 4.56
CA TRP A 44 2.82 -3.14 5.56
C TRP A 44 4.01 -2.39 4.92
N VAL A 45 3.71 -1.41 4.07
CA VAL A 45 4.71 -0.60 3.37
C VAL A 45 4.45 0.88 3.57
N LEU A 46 3.23 1.35 3.27
CA LEU A 46 2.98 2.80 3.25
C LEU A 46 2.96 3.42 4.64
N HIS A 47 2.70 2.64 5.68
CA HIS A 47 2.79 3.13 7.05
C HIS A 47 4.22 3.42 7.53
N ASP A 48 5.25 2.91 6.85
CA ASP A 48 6.66 3.22 7.16
C ASP A 48 7.09 4.62 6.67
N TRP A 49 6.27 5.28 5.84
CA TRP A 49 6.64 6.48 5.10
C TRP A 49 5.81 7.70 5.50
N SER A 50 6.41 8.89 5.42
CA SER A 50 5.74 10.16 5.65
C SER A 50 4.60 10.41 4.65
N HIS A 51 3.79 11.45 4.89
CA HIS A 51 2.72 11.84 3.98
C HIS A 51 3.24 12.12 2.57
N GLU A 52 4.29 12.95 2.46
CA GLU A 52 4.88 13.38 1.19
C GLU A 52 5.48 12.20 0.42
N GLU A 53 6.11 11.29 1.13
CA GLU A 53 6.69 10.07 0.56
C GLU A 53 5.60 9.13 0.04
N CYS A 54 4.53 8.91 0.78
CA CYS A 54 3.37 8.15 0.32
C CYS A 54 2.76 8.75 -0.96
N VAL A 55 2.59 10.08 -0.99
CA VAL A 55 2.10 10.80 -2.18
C VAL A 55 3.04 10.58 -3.37
N LYS A 56 4.36 10.63 -3.17
CA LYS A 56 5.35 10.37 -4.23
C LYS A 56 5.25 8.96 -4.78
N ILE A 57 5.22 7.94 -3.90
CA ILE A 57 5.06 6.53 -4.28
C ILE A 57 3.78 6.33 -5.09
N LEU A 58 2.66 6.81 -4.57
CA LEU A 58 1.35 6.64 -5.21
C LEU A 58 1.23 7.37 -6.54
N LYS A 59 1.88 8.53 -6.71
CA LYS A 59 1.99 9.19 -8.03
C LYS A 59 2.72 8.33 -9.06
N ASN A 60 3.77 7.63 -8.65
CA ASN A 60 4.48 6.70 -9.53
C ASN A 60 3.60 5.47 -9.87
N CYS A 61 2.88 4.94 -8.88
CA CYS A 61 1.91 3.87 -9.12
C CYS A 61 0.83 4.29 -10.12
N LYS A 62 0.27 5.50 -9.95
CA LYS A 62 -0.77 6.01 -10.86
C LYS A 62 -0.30 6.11 -12.31
N LYS A 63 0.97 6.49 -12.54
CA LYS A 63 1.54 6.53 -13.90
C LYS A 63 1.71 5.13 -14.52
N ALA A 64 1.85 4.10 -13.69
CA ALA A 64 2.21 2.75 -14.09
C ALA A 64 1.00 1.82 -14.25
N ILE A 65 -0.17 2.20 -13.75
CA ILE A 65 -1.41 1.41 -13.87
C ILE A 65 -2.33 1.99 -14.95
N PRO A 66 -3.17 1.15 -15.59
CA PRO A 66 -4.16 1.63 -16.55
C PRO A 66 -5.25 2.49 -15.86
N PRO A 67 -6.07 3.19 -16.64
CA PRO A 67 -7.22 3.94 -16.13
C PRO A 67 -8.22 3.04 -15.39
N LYS A 68 -9.09 3.66 -14.58
CA LYS A 68 -10.12 2.96 -13.79
C LYS A 68 -11.04 2.08 -14.66
N GLU A 69 -11.40 2.55 -15.85
CA GLU A 69 -12.27 1.87 -16.80
C GLU A 69 -11.64 0.55 -17.33
N GLU A 70 -10.32 0.47 -17.34
CA GLU A 70 -9.55 -0.72 -17.71
C GLU A 70 -9.17 -1.58 -16.48
N GLY A 71 -9.68 -1.23 -15.29
CA GLY A 71 -9.50 -1.99 -14.06
C GLY A 71 -8.25 -1.63 -13.26
N GLY A 72 -7.54 -0.56 -13.61
CA GLY A 72 -6.38 -0.07 -12.87
C GLY A 72 -6.72 0.23 -11.42
N LYS A 73 -5.88 -0.23 -10.49
CA LYS A 73 -6.06 0.01 -9.05
C LYS A 73 -4.78 -0.16 -8.26
N VAL A 74 -4.74 0.48 -7.11
CA VAL A 74 -3.79 0.19 -6.05
C VAL A 74 -4.54 -0.48 -4.91
N ILE A 75 -4.01 -1.59 -4.40
CA ILE A 75 -4.54 -2.33 -3.27
C ILE A 75 -3.57 -2.18 -2.12
N ILE A 76 -4.03 -1.68 -0.98
CA ILE A 76 -3.24 -1.46 0.21
C ILE A 76 -3.83 -2.31 1.33
N ILE A 77 -2.99 -3.01 2.08
CA ILE A 77 -3.37 -3.69 3.33
C ILE A 77 -2.58 -3.06 4.46
N ASP A 78 -3.25 -2.18 5.18
CA ASP A 78 -2.71 -1.45 6.32
C ASP A 78 -3.77 -1.26 7.41
N ILE A 79 -3.39 -0.68 8.54
CA ILE A 79 -4.32 -0.26 9.58
C ILE A 79 -5.00 1.04 9.13
N VAL A 80 -6.30 1.15 9.41
CA VAL A 80 -7.04 2.42 9.37
C VAL A 80 -7.54 2.68 10.79
N ILE A 81 -6.95 3.70 11.45
CA ILE A 81 -7.30 4.03 12.84
C ILE A 81 -8.72 4.59 12.89
N GLY A 82 -9.45 4.22 13.93
CA GLY A 82 -10.78 4.80 14.20
C GLY A 82 -11.91 4.20 13.38
N GLU A 83 -11.65 3.27 12.45
CA GLU A 83 -12.73 2.46 11.89
C GLU A 83 -13.49 1.76 13.03
N GLU A 84 -14.83 1.80 12.96
CA GLU A 84 -15.72 1.24 13.98
C GLU A 84 -15.62 -0.29 14.07
N SER A 85 -14.48 -0.77 14.55
CA SER A 85 -14.44 -2.12 15.05
C SER A 85 -15.14 -2.14 16.41
N SER A 86 -16.27 -2.80 16.51
CA SER A 86 -16.92 -3.11 17.80
C SER A 86 -16.05 -4.04 18.67
N ASN A 87 -14.98 -4.59 18.10
CA ASN A 87 -14.08 -5.52 18.79
C ASN A 87 -12.96 -4.77 19.52
N LEU A 88 -13.04 -4.77 20.86
CA LEU A 88 -12.05 -4.12 21.73
C LEU A 88 -10.60 -4.61 21.46
N LYS A 89 -10.42 -5.91 21.18
CA LYS A 89 -9.09 -6.46 20.88
C LYS A 89 -8.49 -5.87 19.60
N HIS A 90 -9.31 -5.55 18.59
CA HIS A 90 -8.81 -4.90 17.38
C HIS A 90 -8.33 -3.47 17.69
N LYS A 91 -9.08 -2.72 18.51
CA LYS A 91 -8.67 -1.37 18.94
C LYS A 91 -7.37 -1.39 19.77
N GLU A 92 -7.26 -2.33 20.70
CA GLU A 92 -6.03 -2.52 21.48
C GLU A 92 -4.84 -2.86 20.57
N THR A 93 -5.05 -3.72 19.58
CA THR A 93 -4.03 -4.08 18.60
C THR A 93 -3.62 -2.89 17.75
N GLN A 94 -4.59 -2.10 17.26
CA GLN A 94 -4.30 -0.88 16.48
C GLN A 94 -3.49 0.12 17.30
N ALA A 95 -3.87 0.37 18.56
CA ALA A 95 -3.13 1.27 19.45
C ALA A 95 -1.70 0.78 19.73
N LEU A 96 -1.52 -0.54 19.89
CA LEU A 96 -0.19 -1.13 20.08
C LEU A 96 0.68 -0.97 18.82
N PHE A 97 0.09 -1.20 17.63
CA PHE A 97 0.82 -1.03 16.37
C PHE A 97 1.17 0.44 16.11
N ASP A 98 0.30 1.38 16.43
CA ASP A 98 0.59 2.81 16.33
C ASP A 98 1.80 3.20 17.18
N LEU A 99 1.88 2.70 18.42
CA LEU A 99 3.06 2.89 19.26
C LEU A 99 4.32 2.20 18.68
N TYR A 100 4.16 1.00 18.12
CA TYR A 100 5.28 0.24 17.58
C TYR A 100 5.88 0.89 16.33
N ILE A 101 5.02 1.37 15.42
CA ILE A 101 5.49 1.94 14.15
C ILE A 101 6.24 3.26 14.34
N MET A 102 5.98 3.98 15.44
CA MET A 102 6.74 5.17 15.82
C MET A 102 8.24 4.89 16.01
N LEU A 103 8.63 3.64 16.37
CA LEU A 103 10.05 3.27 16.55
C LEU A 103 10.84 3.31 15.24
N VAL A 104 10.16 3.19 14.11
CA VAL A 104 10.76 3.28 12.77
C VAL A 104 10.36 4.57 12.03
N ASN A 105 9.85 5.56 12.76
CA ASN A 105 9.31 6.81 12.23
C ASN A 105 8.11 6.63 11.28
N GLY A 106 7.42 5.50 11.37
CA GLY A 106 6.19 5.24 10.63
C GLY A 106 4.96 5.89 11.28
N ILE A 107 3.84 5.85 10.59
CA ILE A 107 2.59 6.51 10.98
C ILE A 107 1.42 5.60 10.63
N GLU A 108 0.64 5.17 11.62
CA GLU A 108 -0.69 4.63 11.36
C GLU A 108 -1.66 5.77 11.12
N ARG A 109 -2.57 5.61 10.17
CA ARG A 109 -3.41 6.71 9.66
C ARG A 109 -4.89 6.41 9.81
N ASP A 110 -5.66 7.45 10.07
CA ASP A 110 -7.12 7.39 9.96
C ASP A 110 -7.60 7.52 8.50
N GLU A 111 -8.90 7.35 8.28
CA GLU A 111 -9.48 7.42 6.93
C GLU A 111 -9.26 8.81 6.29
N GLN A 112 -9.30 9.90 7.04
CA GLN A 112 -9.16 11.25 6.50
C GLN A 112 -7.73 11.52 6.03
N GLU A 113 -6.75 11.01 6.75
CA GLU A 113 -5.34 11.09 6.40
C GLU A 113 -5.06 10.26 5.14
N TRP A 114 -5.57 9.02 5.06
CA TRP A 114 -5.49 8.19 3.85
C TRP A 114 -6.15 8.88 2.65
N LYS A 115 -7.36 9.40 2.82
CA LYS A 115 -8.08 10.15 1.79
C LYS A 115 -7.24 11.31 1.23
N LYS A 116 -6.63 12.10 2.11
CA LYS A 116 -5.79 13.23 1.71
C LYS A 116 -4.63 12.76 0.83
N ILE A 117 -3.92 11.71 1.24
CA ILE A 117 -2.83 11.11 0.45
C ILE A 117 -3.31 10.69 -0.94
N PHE A 118 -4.43 9.99 -1.04
CA PHE A 118 -4.94 9.49 -2.32
C PHE A 118 -5.29 10.63 -3.28
N PHE A 119 -5.99 11.65 -2.81
CA PHE A 119 -6.37 12.78 -3.66
C PHE A 119 -5.15 13.65 -4.04
N GLU A 120 -4.19 13.86 -3.15
CA GLU A 120 -2.95 14.56 -3.47
C GLU A 120 -2.06 13.78 -4.46
N ALA A 121 -2.13 12.45 -4.44
CA ALA A 121 -1.50 11.61 -5.45
C ALA A 121 -2.27 11.60 -6.78
N GLY A 122 -3.47 12.20 -6.81
CA GLY A 122 -4.28 12.38 -8.00
C GLY A 122 -5.27 11.26 -8.29
N PHE A 123 -5.49 10.34 -7.35
CA PHE A 123 -6.53 9.32 -7.47
C PHE A 123 -7.92 9.95 -7.29
N SER A 124 -8.94 9.34 -7.89
CA SER A 124 -10.30 9.89 -7.93
C SER A 124 -11.26 9.22 -6.95
N ASP A 125 -10.98 7.99 -6.55
CA ASP A 125 -11.89 7.17 -5.73
C ASP A 125 -11.13 6.15 -4.87
N TYR A 126 -11.70 5.80 -3.72
CA TYR A 126 -11.19 4.73 -2.86
C TYR A 126 -12.32 4.05 -2.11
N LYS A 127 -12.07 2.82 -1.68
CA LYS A 127 -12.96 2.06 -0.78
C LYS A 127 -12.14 1.35 0.28
N ILE A 128 -12.63 1.37 1.51
CA ILE A 128 -12.04 0.68 2.65
C ILE A 128 -12.92 -0.51 3.00
N PHE A 129 -12.29 -1.66 3.22
CA PHE A 129 -12.95 -2.92 3.60
C PHE A 129 -12.31 -3.44 4.89
N PRO A 130 -12.96 -3.29 6.06
CA PRO A 130 -12.42 -3.71 7.37
C PRO A 130 -12.65 -5.22 7.60
N VAL A 131 -12.08 -6.05 6.74
CA VAL A 131 -12.33 -7.51 6.72
C VAL A 131 -11.17 -8.36 7.22
N LEU A 132 -10.05 -7.73 7.62
CA LEU A 132 -8.83 -8.42 8.04
C LEU A 132 -8.46 -8.21 9.52
N GLY A 133 -9.47 -8.17 10.40
CA GLY A 133 -9.26 -7.92 11.83
C GLY A 133 -8.83 -6.48 12.10
N PRO A 134 -7.63 -6.23 12.68
CA PRO A 134 -7.17 -4.86 12.93
C PRO A 134 -6.76 -4.10 11.66
N ARG A 135 -6.64 -4.79 10.53
CA ARG A 135 -6.24 -4.23 9.23
C ARG A 135 -7.42 -4.12 8.30
N SER A 136 -7.32 -3.20 7.36
CA SER A 136 -8.29 -3.03 6.28
C SER A 136 -7.65 -3.28 4.92
N ILE A 137 -8.46 -3.64 3.94
CA ILE A 137 -8.09 -3.57 2.53
C ILE A 137 -8.57 -2.23 2.02
N ILE A 138 -7.66 -1.44 1.45
CA ILE A 138 -7.99 -0.17 0.81
C ILE A 138 -7.78 -0.35 -0.69
N SER A 139 -8.84 -0.16 -1.47
CA SER A 139 -8.79 -0.17 -2.93
C SER A 139 -8.85 1.26 -3.44
N VAL A 140 -7.83 1.69 -4.17
CA VAL A 140 -7.69 3.07 -4.67
C VAL A 140 -7.70 3.04 -6.20
N CYS A 141 -8.52 3.86 -6.83
CA CYS A 141 -8.70 3.90 -8.29
C CYS A 141 -8.25 5.24 -8.87
N PRO A 142 -7.57 5.23 -10.04
CA PRO A 142 -7.15 6.43 -10.77
C PRO A 142 -8.25 7.41 -11.08
#